data_f183e73c9518594e2f43f0a52ba2397f
#
_entry.id   f183e73c9518594e2f43f0a52ba2397f
#
_cell.length_a   1.000
_cell.length_b   1.000
_cell.length_c   1.000
_cell.angle_alpha   90.00
_cell.angle_beta   90.00
_cell.angle_gamma   90.00
#
_symmetry.space_group_name_H-M   'P 1'
#
loop_
_entity.id
_entity.type
_entity.pdbx_description
1 polymer ?
#
loop_
_entity_poly.entity_id
_entity_poly.type
_entity_poly.pdbx_seq_one_letter_code
_entity_poly.pdbx_strand_id
1 'polypeptide(L)'
;RQSIFWWQSFSKDKAELPAWTGGGSPEKFFQEGVPVIQTGGNVGTTSLIIARFLLGCTRVGLLGLEFAWSDETPLMSTQYYGELMKILGGDEDRVKQHFKRVYNKRDGQWYVADPVYYAYLIAFRRLWGLLKPEERASIFNLTKQGILSADGLKTISVDKFLKTWKPVWVQR
;
A
#
# COMPACT_ATOMS: atom_id res chain seq x y z
N ARG A 1 -1.76 -24.90 -15.68
CA ARG A 1 -2.20 -23.62 -15.10
C ARG A 1 -1.63 -23.53 -13.70
N GLN A 2 -0.72 -22.62 -13.45
CA GLN A 2 -0.23 -22.35 -12.08
C GLN A 2 -1.28 -21.49 -11.38
N SER A 3 -1.72 -21.94 -10.19
CA SER A 3 -2.58 -21.16 -9.32
C SER A 3 -1.69 -20.28 -8.46
N ILE A 4 -1.92 -18.98 -8.47
CA ILE A 4 -1.22 -18.03 -7.62
C ILE A 4 -2.13 -17.77 -6.42
N PHE A 5 -1.66 -18.14 -5.23
CA PHE A 5 -2.34 -17.82 -4.00
C PHE A 5 -1.73 -16.58 -3.40
N TRP A 6 -2.59 -15.59 -3.15
CA TRP A 6 -2.24 -14.42 -2.40
C TRP A 6 -3.07 -14.40 -1.13
N TRP A 7 -2.42 -14.14 -0.02
CA TRP A 7 -3.06 -14.01 1.27
C TRP A 7 -2.52 -12.81 2.03
N GLN A 8 -3.39 -11.93 2.47
CA GLN A 8 -3.09 -10.91 3.45
C GLN A 8 -4.11 -11.05 4.58
N SER A 9 -3.64 -11.43 5.76
CA SER A 9 -4.49 -11.54 6.93
C SER A 9 -4.48 -10.26 7.73
N PHE A 10 -5.65 -9.71 7.95
CA PHE A 10 -5.94 -8.72 8.98
C PHE A 10 -6.82 -9.33 10.08
N SER A 11 -6.81 -10.64 10.25
CA SER A 11 -7.57 -11.29 11.31
C SER A 11 -7.05 -10.84 12.67
N LYS A 12 -7.96 -10.37 13.51
CA LYS A 12 -7.69 -10.06 14.91
C LYS A 12 -7.49 -11.33 15.74
N ASP A 13 -7.99 -12.46 15.28
CA ASP A 13 -7.92 -13.76 15.95
C ASP A 13 -6.86 -14.64 15.30
N LYS A 14 -5.69 -14.67 15.93
CA LYS A 14 -4.59 -15.54 15.52
C LYS A 14 -4.96 -17.03 15.47
N ALA A 15 -6.05 -17.44 16.11
CA ALA A 15 -6.49 -18.82 16.18
C ALA A 15 -7.08 -19.35 14.86
N GLU A 16 -7.55 -18.46 13.98
CA GLU A 16 -8.16 -18.84 12.70
C GLU A 16 -7.18 -18.76 11.52
N LEU A 17 -5.96 -18.31 11.78
CA LEU A 17 -4.96 -18.24 10.72
C LEU A 17 -4.42 -19.65 10.44
N PRO A 18 -4.30 -20.03 9.15
CA PRO A 18 -3.55 -21.24 8.82
C PRO A 18 -2.18 -21.22 9.49
N ALA A 19 -1.67 -22.37 9.91
CA ALA A 19 -0.42 -22.48 10.68
C ALA A 19 0.77 -21.71 10.07
N TRP A 20 0.73 -21.45 8.78
CA TRP A 20 1.73 -20.70 8.03
C TRP A 20 1.64 -19.17 8.24
N THR A 21 0.47 -18.61 8.59
CA THR A 21 0.34 -17.18 8.91
C THR A 21 0.67 -16.89 10.36
N GLY A 22 0.65 -17.91 11.20
CA GLY A 22 0.97 -17.86 12.63
C GLY A 22 2.46 -17.91 12.97
N GLY A 23 3.33 -17.43 12.11
CA GLY A 23 4.78 -17.37 12.35
C GLY A 23 5.61 -18.26 11.44
N GLY A 24 5.00 -18.86 10.43
CA GLY A 24 5.76 -19.52 9.36
C GLY A 24 6.52 -18.46 8.55
N SER A 25 7.84 -18.60 8.43
CA SER A 25 8.62 -17.71 7.60
C SER A 25 8.20 -17.86 6.14
N PRO A 26 8.33 -16.80 5.31
CA PRO A 26 8.12 -16.89 3.87
C PRO A 26 8.89 -18.03 3.20
N GLU A 27 10.00 -18.45 3.78
CA GLU A 27 10.85 -19.54 3.33
C GLU A 27 10.10 -20.89 3.21
N LYS A 28 9.13 -21.14 4.09
CA LYS A 28 8.34 -22.37 4.02
C LYS A 28 7.55 -22.48 2.72
N PHE A 29 6.99 -21.36 2.24
CA PHE A 29 6.27 -21.33 0.95
C PHE A 29 7.18 -21.55 -0.23
N PHE A 30 8.39 -20.97 -0.18
CA PHE A 30 9.39 -21.20 -1.22
C PHE A 30 9.82 -22.68 -1.26
N GLN A 31 9.94 -23.33 -0.10
CA GLN A 31 10.25 -24.77 -0.01
C GLN A 31 9.13 -25.64 -0.57
N GLU A 32 7.88 -25.24 -0.43
CA GLU A 32 6.72 -25.95 -0.97
C GLU A 32 6.46 -25.65 -2.46
N GLY A 33 7.27 -24.81 -3.10
CA GLY A 33 7.13 -24.42 -4.50
C GLY A 33 5.88 -23.59 -4.80
N VAL A 34 5.26 -23.00 -3.78
CA VAL A 34 4.11 -22.11 -3.92
C VAL A 34 4.59 -20.75 -4.43
N PRO A 35 4.11 -20.26 -5.57
CA PRO A 35 4.49 -18.95 -6.05
C PRO A 35 3.95 -17.87 -5.09
N VAL A 36 4.84 -16.99 -4.64
CA VAL A 36 4.51 -15.87 -3.75
C VAL A 36 4.71 -14.55 -4.45
N ILE A 37 3.88 -13.57 -4.10
CA ILE A 37 4.00 -12.19 -4.60
C ILE A 37 4.54 -11.34 -3.46
N GLN A 38 5.68 -10.73 -3.66
CA GLN A 38 6.19 -9.73 -2.73
C GLN A 38 5.36 -8.46 -2.88
N THR A 39 4.70 -8.08 -1.80
CA THR A 39 3.85 -6.91 -1.73
C THR A 39 4.32 -5.97 -0.62
N GLY A 40 3.93 -4.72 -0.64
CA GLY A 40 4.28 -3.76 0.39
C GLY A 40 3.50 -3.91 1.72
N GLY A 41 2.95 -5.10 2.00
CA GLY A 41 2.20 -5.38 3.23
C GLY A 41 0.78 -4.81 3.25
N ASN A 42 0.28 -4.29 2.13
CA ASN A 42 -1.08 -3.78 2.03
C ASN A 42 -1.73 -4.16 0.69
N VAL A 43 -3.06 -4.20 0.68
CA VAL A 43 -3.88 -4.62 -0.48
C VAL A 43 -3.65 -3.71 -1.69
N GLY A 44 -3.52 -2.40 -1.49
CA GLY A 44 -3.37 -1.45 -2.59
C GLY A 44 -2.08 -1.66 -3.37
N THR A 45 -0.95 -1.83 -2.69
CA THR A 45 0.33 -2.12 -3.34
C THR A 45 0.30 -3.51 -3.99
N THR A 46 -0.35 -4.49 -3.35
CA THR A 46 -0.56 -5.82 -3.94
C THR A 46 -1.36 -5.73 -5.23
N SER A 47 -2.47 -4.98 -5.23
CA SER A 47 -3.31 -4.80 -6.41
C SER A 47 -2.56 -4.15 -7.57
N LEU A 48 -1.65 -3.21 -7.30
CA LEU A 48 -0.75 -2.65 -8.31
C LEU A 48 0.11 -3.75 -8.97
N ILE A 49 0.73 -4.62 -8.15
CA ILE A 49 1.57 -5.72 -8.66
C ILE A 49 0.74 -6.68 -9.50
N ILE A 50 -0.43 -7.07 -9.02
CA ILE A 50 -1.34 -7.95 -9.76
C ILE A 50 -1.74 -7.31 -11.08
N ALA A 51 -2.21 -6.07 -11.06
CA ALA A 51 -2.66 -5.38 -12.27
C ALA A 51 -1.53 -5.26 -13.30
N ARG A 52 -0.35 -4.83 -12.86
CA ARG A 52 0.76 -4.54 -13.77
C ARG A 52 1.44 -5.80 -14.31
N PHE A 53 1.72 -6.79 -13.44
CA PHE A 53 2.58 -7.91 -13.78
C PHE A 53 1.82 -9.22 -14.05
N LEU A 54 0.69 -9.46 -13.40
CA LEU A 54 -0.08 -10.67 -13.63
C LEU A 54 -1.17 -10.48 -14.68
N LEU A 55 -1.87 -9.35 -14.66
CA LEU A 55 -2.93 -9.05 -15.62
C LEU A 55 -2.43 -8.30 -16.87
N GLY A 56 -1.16 -7.85 -16.87
CA GLY A 56 -0.56 -7.18 -18.02
C GLY A 56 -1.16 -5.81 -18.33
N CYS A 57 -1.76 -5.13 -17.33
CA CYS A 57 -2.32 -3.80 -17.53
C CYS A 57 -1.24 -2.82 -17.99
N THR A 58 -1.45 -2.18 -19.12
CA THR A 58 -0.51 -1.22 -19.71
C THR A 58 -0.53 0.14 -19.02
N ARG A 59 -1.59 0.42 -18.24
CA ARG A 59 -1.72 1.62 -17.41
C ARG A 59 -2.43 1.30 -16.11
N VAL A 60 -1.95 1.87 -15.01
CA VAL A 60 -2.53 1.66 -13.68
C VAL A 60 -2.71 3.01 -12.99
N GLY A 61 -3.93 3.26 -12.51
CA GLY A 61 -4.26 4.42 -11.68
C GLY A 61 -4.43 3.99 -10.23
N LEU A 62 -3.67 4.61 -9.32
CA LEU A 62 -3.75 4.39 -7.89
C LEU A 62 -4.74 5.40 -7.30
N LEU A 63 -5.86 4.91 -6.77
CA LEU A 63 -6.89 5.71 -6.13
C LEU A 63 -7.11 5.20 -4.70
N GLY A 64 -7.19 6.12 -3.72
CA GLY A 64 -7.44 5.75 -2.33
C GLY A 64 -6.23 5.16 -1.59
N LEU A 65 -5.01 5.44 -2.04
CA LEU A 65 -3.76 5.04 -1.37
C LEU A 65 -3.12 6.25 -0.68
N GLU A 66 -3.84 6.84 0.27
CA GLU A 66 -3.36 8.05 0.94
C GLU A 66 -2.23 7.77 1.94
N PHE A 67 -2.24 6.62 2.63
CA PHE A 67 -1.32 6.20 3.70
C PHE A 67 -1.19 7.22 4.85
N ALA A 68 -2.21 8.04 5.06
CA ALA A 68 -2.22 9.03 6.12
C ALA A 68 -3.64 9.58 6.35
N TRP A 69 -3.80 10.25 7.46
CA TRP A 69 -4.97 11.05 7.80
C TRP A 69 -4.66 12.53 7.73
N SER A 70 -5.69 13.36 7.61
CA SER A 70 -5.56 14.81 7.79
C SER A 70 -4.92 15.12 9.14
N ASP A 71 -4.11 16.18 9.23
CA ASP A 71 -3.48 16.64 10.46
C ASP A 71 -4.50 17.02 11.56
N GLU A 72 -5.73 17.30 11.17
CA GLU A 72 -6.84 17.59 12.09
C GLU A 72 -7.49 16.31 12.66
N THR A 73 -7.16 15.12 12.13
CA THR A 73 -7.73 13.86 12.60
C THR A 73 -7.21 13.54 13.99
N PRO A 74 -8.07 13.33 15.00
CA PRO A 74 -7.64 12.90 16.33
C PRO A 74 -6.89 11.56 16.22
N LEU A 75 -5.70 11.47 16.82
CA LEU A 75 -4.86 10.26 16.72
C LEU A 75 -5.59 8.99 17.18
N MET A 76 -6.46 9.13 18.20
CA MET A 76 -7.24 8.01 18.74
C MET A 76 -8.25 7.43 17.75
N SER A 77 -8.62 8.15 16.70
CA SER A 77 -9.52 7.66 15.63
C SER A 77 -8.78 7.00 14.49
N THR A 78 -7.45 6.98 14.51
CA THR A 78 -6.66 6.28 13.49
C THR A 78 -6.67 4.77 13.71
N GLN A 79 -6.53 4.02 12.62
CA GLN A 79 -6.75 2.57 12.62
C GLN A 79 -5.89 1.79 13.62
N TYR A 80 -4.64 2.18 13.80
CA TYR A 80 -3.66 1.42 14.60
C TYR A 80 -3.38 2.03 15.98
N TYR A 81 -4.06 3.12 16.36
CA TYR A 81 -3.86 3.77 17.65
C TYR A 81 -4.09 2.82 18.83
N GLY A 82 -5.21 2.08 18.80
CA GLY A 82 -5.55 1.14 19.88
C GLY A 82 -4.55 -0.01 20.04
N GLU A 83 -3.95 -0.47 18.95
CA GLU A 83 -2.90 -1.50 18.99
C GLU A 83 -1.59 -0.92 19.54
N LEU A 84 -1.21 0.29 19.14
CA LEU A 84 -0.05 0.98 19.69
C LEU A 84 -0.20 1.23 21.18
N MET A 85 -1.38 1.64 21.65
CA MET A 85 -1.68 1.82 23.07
C MET A 85 -1.44 0.54 23.86
N LYS A 86 -1.90 -0.60 23.33
CA LYS A 86 -1.68 -1.92 23.98
C LYS A 86 -0.19 -2.28 24.03
N ILE A 87 0.52 -2.13 22.91
CA ILE A 87 1.95 -2.48 22.79
C ILE A 87 2.80 -1.61 23.71
N LEU A 88 2.46 -0.32 23.85
CA LEU A 88 3.22 0.66 24.63
C LEU A 88 2.71 0.83 26.08
N GLY A 89 1.86 -0.09 26.55
CA GLY A 89 1.41 -0.12 27.94
C GLY A 89 0.48 1.03 28.35
N GLY A 90 -0.24 1.62 27.40
CA GLY A 90 -1.18 2.72 27.65
C GLY A 90 -0.53 4.12 27.72
N ASP A 91 0.74 4.23 27.38
CA ASP A 91 1.48 5.52 27.42
C ASP A 91 1.17 6.34 26.15
N GLU A 92 0.25 7.27 26.28
CA GLU A 92 -0.17 8.14 25.16
C GLU A 92 0.95 8.97 24.57
N ASP A 93 1.88 9.47 25.38
CA ASP A 93 2.94 10.34 24.89
C ASP A 93 3.95 9.54 24.05
N ARG A 94 4.23 8.31 24.45
CA ARG A 94 5.00 7.38 23.63
C ARG A 94 4.27 7.05 22.33
N VAL A 95 2.96 6.80 22.37
CA VAL A 95 2.16 6.56 21.16
C VAL A 95 2.26 7.74 20.21
N LYS A 96 2.03 8.98 20.68
CA LYS A 96 2.14 10.19 19.85
C LYS A 96 3.49 10.32 19.14
N GLN A 97 4.59 9.97 19.82
CA GLN A 97 5.94 10.04 19.25
C GLN A 97 6.15 9.10 18.04
N HIS A 98 5.36 8.04 17.92
CA HIS A 98 5.44 7.09 16.80
C HIS A 98 4.74 7.60 15.54
N PHE A 99 3.84 8.57 15.66
CA PHE A 99 3.19 9.17 14.51
C PHE A 99 4.14 10.10 13.76
N LYS A 100 4.04 10.11 12.44
CA LYS A 100 4.85 10.96 11.56
C LYS A 100 4.00 12.04 10.93
N ARG A 101 4.38 13.31 11.12
CA ARG A 101 3.80 14.41 10.35
C ARG A 101 4.55 14.57 9.04
N VAL A 102 3.82 14.60 7.94
CA VAL A 102 4.38 14.69 6.59
C VAL A 102 3.67 15.80 5.83
N TYR A 103 4.45 16.74 5.32
CA TYR A 103 3.93 17.80 4.45
C TYR A 103 3.79 17.29 3.02
N ASN A 104 2.60 17.44 2.44
CA ASN A 104 2.34 17.10 1.06
C ASN A 104 2.42 18.36 0.19
N LYS A 105 3.47 18.47 -0.62
CA LYS A 105 3.69 19.62 -1.53
C LYS A 105 2.65 19.73 -2.65
N ARG A 106 1.87 18.67 -2.93
CA ARG A 106 0.90 18.65 -4.04
C ARG A 106 -0.38 19.43 -3.72
N ASP A 107 -0.80 19.40 -2.46
CA ASP A 107 -2.00 20.08 -1.98
C ASP A 107 -1.72 21.13 -0.90
N GLY A 108 -0.48 21.25 -0.45
CA GLY A 108 -0.09 22.24 0.56
C GLY A 108 -0.54 21.90 1.98
N GLN A 109 -0.86 20.62 2.27
CA GLN A 109 -1.42 20.19 3.54
C GLN A 109 -0.43 19.33 4.35
N TRP A 110 -0.61 19.36 5.66
CA TRP A 110 0.02 18.43 6.57
C TRP A 110 -0.85 17.19 6.78
N TYR A 111 -0.19 16.04 6.89
CA TYR A 111 -0.82 14.76 7.15
C TYR A 111 -0.13 14.06 8.30
N VAL A 112 -0.88 13.19 8.98
CA VAL A 112 -0.39 12.34 10.06
C VAL A 112 -0.48 10.89 9.60
N ALA A 113 0.60 10.15 9.76
CA ALA A 113 0.65 8.71 9.50
C ALA A 113 1.06 7.97 10.76
N ASP A 114 0.36 6.90 11.08
CA ASP A 114 0.81 5.94 12.08
C ASP A 114 2.01 5.13 11.55
N PRO A 115 2.70 4.37 12.42
CA PRO A 115 3.86 3.58 12.02
C PRO A 115 3.57 2.59 10.90
N VAL A 116 2.37 2.01 10.85
CA VAL A 116 1.99 0.99 9.85
C VAL A 116 1.80 1.64 8.48
N TYR A 117 1.03 2.72 8.41
CA TYR A 117 0.84 3.45 7.16
C TYR A 117 2.14 4.07 6.66
N TYR A 118 2.98 4.56 7.57
CA TYR A 118 4.30 5.06 7.18
C TYR A 118 5.19 3.92 6.64
N ALA A 119 5.13 2.73 7.25
CA ALA A 119 5.82 1.55 6.73
C ALA A 119 5.31 1.14 5.33
N TYR A 120 4.00 1.24 5.06
CA TYR A 120 3.44 1.01 3.74
C TYR A 120 3.97 1.98 2.69
N LEU A 121 4.12 3.26 3.03
CA LEU A 121 4.75 4.25 2.15
C LEU A 121 6.20 3.86 1.83
N ILE A 122 6.97 3.47 2.85
CA ILE A 122 8.37 3.07 2.65
C ILE A 122 8.47 1.80 1.79
N ALA A 123 7.59 0.81 2.04
CA ALA A 123 7.53 -0.40 1.23
C ALA A 123 7.15 -0.11 -0.23
N PHE A 124 6.17 0.77 -0.46
CA PHE A 124 5.80 1.24 -1.78
C PHE A 124 6.99 1.91 -2.49
N ARG A 125 7.72 2.79 -1.82
CA ARG A 125 8.90 3.45 -2.40
C ARG A 125 10.02 2.48 -2.77
N ARG A 126 10.24 1.46 -1.94
CA ARG A 126 11.19 0.38 -2.25
C ARG A 126 10.78 -0.39 -3.50
N LEU A 127 9.51 -0.81 -3.55
CA LEU A 127 8.95 -1.48 -4.72
C LEU A 127 9.06 -0.59 -5.97
N TRP A 128 8.69 0.69 -5.85
CA TRP A 128 8.83 1.67 -6.92
C TRP A 128 10.26 1.77 -7.46
N GLY A 129 11.25 1.71 -6.56
CA GLY A 129 12.66 1.68 -6.91
C GLY A 129 13.08 0.48 -7.76
N LEU A 130 12.40 -0.66 -7.63
CA LEU A 130 12.66 -1.87 -8.39
C LEU A 130 12.04 -1.86 -9.80
N LEU A 131 11.05 -1.00 -10.05
CA LEU A 131 10.38 -0.88 -11.34
C LEU A 131 11.30 -0.21 -12.37
N LYS A 132 11.24 -0.67 -13.60
CA LYS A 132 11.91 -0.03 -14.73
C LYS A 132 11.26 1.33 -15.07
N PRO A 133 11.99 2.27 -15.67
CA PRO A 133 11.45 3.59 -16.03
C PRO A 133 10.16 3.53 -16.87
N GLU A 134 10.09 2.62 -17.83
CA GLU A 134 8.91 2.41 -18.69
C GLU A 134 7.71 1.87 -17.92
N GLU A 135 7.94 1.05 -16.88
CA GLU A 135 6.88 0.56 -16.00
C GLU A 135 6.34 1.68 -15.12
N ARG A 136 7.23 2.48 -14.52
CA ARG A 136 6.87 3.66 -13.72
C ARG A 136 6.08 4.67 -14.54
N ALA A 137 6.43 4.89 -15.81
CA ALA A 137 5.75 5.83 -16.69
C ALA A 137 4.28 5.47 -16.95
N SER A 138 3.88 4.22 -16.69
CA SER A 138 2.52 3.72 -16.89
C SER A 138 1.65 3.75 -15.63
N ILE A 139 2.21 4.14 -14.48
CA ILE A 139 1.53 4.16 -13.19
C ILE A 139 1.34 5.61 -12.74
N PHE A 140 0.12 5.92 -12.29
CA PHE A 140 -0.27 7.28 -11.91
C PHE A 140 -0.93 7.27 -10.53
N ASN A 141 -0.60 8.26 -9.71
CA ASN A 141 -1.40 8.56 -8.52
C ASN A 141 -2.60 9.42 -8.94
N LEU A 142 -3.81 8.98 -8.61
CA LEU A 142 -5.05 9.70 -8.93
C LEU A 142 -5.59 10.49 -7.73
N THR A 143 -4.94 10.37 -6.57
CA THR A 143 -5.32 11.08 -5.34
C THR A 143 -4.31 12.19 -5.05
N LYS A 144 -4.78 13.42 -4.85
CA LYS A 144 -3.92 14.54 -4.44
C LYS A 144 -3.55 14.46 -2.96
N GLN A 145 -4.50 14.02 -2.15
CA GLN A 145 -4.39 13.92 -0.70
C GLN A 145 -3.43 12.82 -0.26
N GLY A 146 -3.09 12.84 1.04
CA GLY A 146 -2.24 11.83 1.68
C GLY A 146 -0.75 11.99 1.37
N ILE A 147 0.01 10.95 1.71
CA ILE A 147 1.49 10.99 1.63
C ILE A 147 2.07 10.08 0.56
N LEU A 148 1.23 9.38 -0.23
CA LEU A 148 1.73 8.53 -1.31
C LEU A 148 2.60 9.35 -2.28
N SER A 149 3.88 9.04 -2.29
CA SER A 149 4.87 9.72 -3.13
C SER A 149 6.07 8.82 -3.40
N ALA A 150 6.57 8.88 -4.61
CA ALA A 150 7.83 8.28 -5.02
C ALA A 150 8.45 9.13 -6.12
N ASP A 151 9.75 8.97 -6.37
CA ASP A 151 10.45 9.73 -7.38
C ASP A 151 9.88 9.44 -8.78
N GLY A 152 9.49 10.51 -9.48
CA GLY A 152 8.86 10.41 -10.80
C GLY A 152 7.41 9.92 -10.82
N LEU A 153 6.78 9.59 -9.68
CA LEU A 153 5.36 9.25 -9.63
C LEU A 153 4.50 10.48 -9.92
N LYS A 154 3.82 10.44 -11.07
CA LYS A 154 2.96 11.54 -11.52
C LYS A 154 1.58 11.47 -10.87
N THR A 155 1.11 12.60 -10.34
CA THR A 155 -0.27 12.76 -9.87
C THR A 155 -1.09 13.45 -10.95
N ILE A 156 -2.19 12.83 -11.35
CA ILE A 156 -3.14 13.38 -12.34
C ILE A 156 -4.57 13.19 -11.85
N SER A 157 -5.50 13.96 -12.37
CA SER A 157 -6.92 13.76 -12.05
C SER A 157 -7.47 12.46 -12.67
N VAL A 158 -8.51 11.92 -12.07
CA VAL A 158 -9.24 10.76 -12.60
C VAL A 158 -9.73 11.04 -14.02
N ASP A 159 -10.31 12.22 -14.26
CA ASP A 159 -10.78 12.61 -15.61
C ASP A 159 -9.66 12.61 -16.65
N LYS A 160 -8.49 13.14 -16.28
CA LYS A 160 -7.32 13.12 -17.18
C LYS A 160 -6.85 11.68 -17.44
N PHE A 161 -6.87 10.83 -16.43
CA PHE A 161 -6.52 9.42 -16.58
C PHE A 161 -7.49 8.72 -17.53
N LEU A 162 -8.80 8.91 -17.34
CA LEU A 162 -9.85 8.28 -18.16
C LEU A 162 -9.85 8.80 -19.61
N LYS A 163 -9.69 10.11 -19.84
CA LYS A 163 -9.62 10.68 -21.20
C LYS A 163 -8.48 10.12 -22.04
N THR A 164 -7.40 9.70 -21.40
CA THR A 164 -6.25 9.09 -22.08
C THR A 164 -6.32 7.57 -22.14
N TRP A 165 -7.38 6.98 -21.56
CA TRP A 165 -7.61 5.55 -21.60
C TRP A 165 -8.36 5.19 -22.88
N LYS A 166 -7.72 4.40 -23.74
CA LYS A 166 -8.41 3.79 -24.88
C LYS A 166 -8.66 2.32 -24.50
N PRO A 167 -9.92 1.89 -24.34
CA PRO A 167 -10.19 0.49 -24.09
C PRO A 167 -9.70 -0.34 -25.29
N VAL A 168 -8.77 -1.23 -25.06
CA VAL A 168 -8.38 -2.23 -26.04
C VAL A 168 -9.40 -3.35 -25.88
N TRP A 169 -10.44 -3.34 -26.68
CA TRP A 169 -11.34 -4.50 -26.77
C TRP A 169 -10.56 -5.62 -27.43
N VAL A 170 -10.18 -6.62 -26.65
CA VAL A 170 -9.68 -7.87 -27.20
C VAL A 170 -10.87 -8.52 -27.88
N GLN A 171 -10.94 -8.43 -29.19
CA GLN A 171 -11.83 -9.29 -29.97
C GLN A 171 -11.38 -10.72 -29.69
N ARG A 172 -12.22 -11.49 -29.01
CA ARG A 172 -12.06 -12.94 -28.82
C ARG A 172 -12.55 -13.67 -30.04
#